data_2e6824d39291e58dcf9bebd8f4e9303c
#
_entry.id   2e6824d39291e58dcf9bebd8f4e9303c
#
_cell.length_a   1.000
_cell.length_b   1.000
_cell.length_c   1.000
_cell.angle_alpha   90.00
_cell.angle_beta   90.00
_cell.angle_gamma   90.00
#
_symmetry.space_group_name_H-M   'P 1'
#
loop_
_entity.id
_entity.type
_entity.pdbx_description
1 polymer ?
#
loop_
_entity_poly.entity_id
_entity_poly.type
_entity_poly.pdbx_seq_one_letter_code
_entity_poly.pdbx_strand_id
1 'polypeptide(L)'
;MERRTFLRNSLLTAGGVLLGGSAVFRFLKENKPEEAPMSATVEKICQGSGKNVLVLMSAGTRQGNTDRLTDAYIKGLSEKGHSVTKVYLGSMRMAGCRGCGVCQRNGNRCAVQDDMQQLYPLFAACDTLVMA
;
A
#
# COMPACT_ATOMS: atom_id res chain seq x y z
N MET A 1 1.80 -37.11 9.92
CA MET A 1 2.80 -36.93 8.84
C MET A 1 4.14 -37.46 9.35
N GLU A 2 4.67 -38.49 8.72
CA GLU A 2 5.90 -39.10 9.19
C GLU A 2 7.13 -38.25 8.81
N ARG A 3 8.04 -38.05 9.77
CA ARG A 3 9.29 -37.26 9.59
C ARG A 3 10.14 -37.74 8.41
N ARG A 4 10.08 -39.03 8.06
CA ARG A 4 10.81 -39.64 6.94
C ARG A 4 10.32 -39.15 5.57
N THR A 5 9.03 -38.87 5.43
CA THR A 5 8.44 -38.40 4.16
C THR A 5 8.82 -36.92 3.91
N PHE A 6 8.91 -36.14 4.98
CA PHE A 6 9.34 -34.74 4.88
C PHE A 6 10.81 -34.60 4.43
N LEU A 7 11.70 -35.41 5.03
CA LEU A 7 13.13 -35.38 4.66
C LEU A 7 13.39 -35.86 3.23
N ARG A 8 12.67 -36.88 2.77
CA ARG A 8 12.78 -37.41 1.39
C ARG A 8 12.33 -36.39 0.37
N ASN A 9 11.24 -35.67 0.64
CA ASN A 9 10.73 -34.62 -0.25
C ASN A 9 11.64 -33.36 -0.24
N SER A 10 12.25 -33.04 0.89
CA SER A 10 13.22 -31.94 0.97
C SER A 10 14.51 -32.25 0.20
N LEU A 11 14.98 -33.51 0.18
CA LEU A 11 16.15 -33.88 -0.61
C LEU A 11 15.88 -33.83 -2.12
N LEU A 12 14.66 -34.22 -2.56
CA LEU A 12 14.26 -34.12 -3.96
C LEU A 12 14.15 -32.67 -4.46
N THR A 13 13.71 -31.78 -3.59
CA THR A 13 13.68 -30.34 -3.91
C THR A 13 15.08 -29.71 -3.95
N ALA A 14 16.02 -30.15 -3.10
CA ALA A 14 17.40 -29.68 -3.13
C ALA A 14 18.18 -30.14 -4.38
N GLY A 15 17.91 -31.39 -4.88
CA GLY A 15 18.49 -31.88 -6.12
C GLY A 15 17.95 -31.18 -7.38
N GLY A 16 16.71 -30.71 -7.35
CA GLY A 16 16.09 -29.95 -8.44
C GLY A 16 16.63 -28.52 -8.59
N VAL A 17 17.15 -27.93 -7.51
CA VAL A 17 17.69 -26.57 -7.51
C VAL A 17 19.02 -26.45 -8.28
N LEU A 18 19.81 -27.54 -8.37
CA LEU A 18 21.09 -27.51 -9.08
C LEU A 18 20.94 -27.57 -10.62
N LEU A 19 19.84 -28.11 -11.14
CA LEU A 19 19.57 -28.19 -12.58
C LEU A 19 18.52 -27.22 -13.09
N GLY A 20 17.73 -26.61 -12.20
CA GLY A 20 16.59 -25.73 -12.52
C GLY A 20 16.79 -24.26 -12.16
N GLY A 21 17.97 -23.84 -11.70
CA GLY A 21 18.22 -22.49 -11.22
C GLY A 21 17.81 -21.38 -12.19
N SER A 22 17.96 -21.64 -13.50
CA SER A 22 17.53 -20.68 -14.53
C SER A 22 16.00 -20.61 -14.68
N ALA A 23 15.29 -21.74 -14.53
CA ALA A 23 13.83 -21.78 -14.64
C ALA A 23 13.13 -21.17 -13.42
N VAL A 24 13.63 -21.47 -12.21
CA VAL A 24 13.12 -20.87 -10.97
C VAL A 24 13.41 -19.37 -10.94
N PHE A 25 14.60 -18.94 -11.40
CA PHE A 25 14.95 -17.53 -11.48
C PHE A 25 14.10 -16.79 -12.52
N ARG A 26 13.78 -17.42 -13.66
CA ARG A 26 12.82 -16.90 -14.63
C ARG A 26 11.42 -16.79 -14.05
N PHE A 27 10.91 -17.85 -13.39
CA PHE A 27 9.60 -17.84 -12.76
C PHE A 27 9.45 -16.75 -11.70
N LEU A 28 10.48 -16.53 -10.87
CA LEU A 28 10.50 -15.45 -9.88
C LEU A 28 10.64 -14.06 -10.50
N LYS A 29 11.25 -13.96 -11.69
CA LYS A 29 11.37 -12.71 -12.42
C LYS A 29 10.09 -12.33 -13.18
N GLU A 30 9.35 -13.35 -13.69
CA GLU A 30 8.08 -13.15 -14.39
C GLU A 30 6.90 -12.91 -13.43
N ASN A 31 6.96 -13.46 -12.23
CA ASN A 31 5.97 -13.22 -11.16
C ASN A 31 6.37 -12.09 -10.20
N LYS A 32 7.13 -11.10 -10.62
CA LYS A 32 7.16 -9.84 -9.89
C LYS A 32 5.72 -9.32 -9.86
N PRO A 33 5.15 -9.06 -8.67
CA PRO A 33 3.87 -8.40 -8.60
C PRO A 33 4.01 -7.09 -9.39
N GLU A 34 3.22 -6.96 -10.44
CA GLU A 34 3.13 -5.77 -11.26
C GLU A 34 2.86 -4.60 -10.32
N GLU A 35 3.79 -3.66 -10.26
CA GLU A 35 3.64 -2.46 -9.44
C GLU A 35 2.44 -1.71 -10.02
N ALA A 36 1.29 -1.81 -9.34
CA ALA A 36 0.12 -1.05 -9.74
C ALA A 36 0.53 0.43 -9.85
N PRO A 37 0.25 1.09 -10.98
CA PRO A 37 0.67 2.46 -11.17
C PRO A 37 0.15 3.32 -10.01
N MET A 38 1.01 4.14 -9.46
CA MET A 38 0.81 4.99 -8.29
C MET A 38 -0.50 5.80 -8.32
N SER A 39 -0.98 6.14 -9.53
CA SER A 39 -2.24 6.82 -9.78
C SER A 39 -3.50 6.04 -9.37
N ALA A 40 -3.42 4.70 -9.29
CA ALA A 40 -4.55 3.86 -8.91
C ALA A 40 -4.77 3.79 -7.39
N THR A 41 -3.83 4.28 -6.59
CA THR A 41 -3.86 4.20 -5.13
C THR A 41 -4.41 5.46 -4.48
N VAL A 42 -4.23 6.62 -5.14
CA VAL A 42 -4.69 7.93 -4.67
C VAL A 42 -5.80 8.43 -5.57
N GLU A 43 -7.03 8.44 -5.08
CA GLU A 43 -8.21 8.89 -5.80
C GLU A 43 -8.66 10.26 -5.25
N LYS A 44 -8.55 11.31 -6.06
CA LYS A 44 -9.13 12.62 -5.74
C LYS A 44 -10.58 12.64 -6.21
N ILE A 45 -11.52 12.39 -5.29
CA ILE A 45 -12.92 12.12 -5.62
C ILE A 45 -13.70 13.40 -5.91
N CYS A 46 -13.45 14.46 -5.14
CA CYS A 46 -14.14 15.72 -5.36
C CYS A 46 -13.24 16.91 -5.03
N GLN A 47 -13.50 18.03 -5.68
CA GLN A 47 -12.87 19.30 -5.41
C GLN A 47 -13.97 20.28 -5.00
N GLY A 48 -13.97 20.65 -3.71
CA GLY A 48 -14.86 21.64 -3.15
C GLY A 48 -14.07 22.84 -2.59
N SER A 49 -14.76 23.92 -2.29
CA SER A 49 -14.20 25.08 -1.59
C SER A 49 -14.17 24.91 -0.07
N GLY A 50 -14.70 23.80 0.44
CA GLY A 50 -14.73 23.48 1.86
C GLY A 50 -13.40 22.89 2.36
N LYS A 51 -13.48 22.10 3.44
CA LYS A 51 -12.30 21.46 4.05
C LYS A 51 -11.73 20.35 3.15
N ASN A 52 -10.41 20.17 3.24
CA ASN A 52 -9.71 19.05 2.62
C ASN A 52 -9.77 17.83 3.54
N VAL A 53 -10.43 16.79 3.11
CA VAL A 53 -10.60 15.54 3.86
C VAL A 53 -9.74 14.45 3.23
N LEU A 54 -8.84 13.88 4.00
CA LEU A 54 -8.05 12.72 3.61
C LEU A 54 -8.66 11.46 4.21
N VAL A 55 -9.04 10.51 3.36
CA VAL A 55 -9.61 9.22 3.76
C VAL A 55 -8.61 8.11 3.48
N LEU A 56 -8.16 7.44 4.54
CA LEU A 56 -7.24 6.31 4.45
C LEU A 56 -8.02 5.00 4.61
N MET A 57 -7.96 4.17 3.57
CA MET A 57 -8.59 2.85 3.54
C MET A 57 -7.56 1.77 3.87
N SER A 58 -7.75 1.07 4.99
CA SER A 58 -6.92 -0.08 5.38
C SER A 58 -7.48 -1.42 4.91
N ALA A 59 -8.75 -1.44 4.44
CA ALA A 59 -9.38 -2.66 3.97
C ALA A 59 -8.65 -3.27 2.76
N GLY A 60 -8.34 -4.57 2.84
CA GLY A 60 -7.62 -5.29 1.80
C GLY A 60 -8.45 -5.59 0.54
N THR A 61 -9.78 -5.41 0.59
CA THR A 61 -10.68 -5.73 -0.53
C THR A 61 -11.39 -4.46 -0.99
N ARG A 62 -11.17 -4.09 -2.25
CA ARG A 62 -11.95 -3.02 -2.91
C ARG A 62 -13.40 -3.49 -3.09
N GLN A 63 -14.34 -2.54 -3.00
CA GLN A 63 -15.79 -2.78 -3.09
C GLN A 63 -16.37 -3.69 -1.98
N GLY A 64 -15.61 -3.89 -0.90
CA GLY A 64 -16.08 -4.54 0.32
C GLY A 64 -17.04 -3.68 1.14
N ASN A 65 -17.50 -4.21 2.28
CA ASN A 65 -18.45 -3.49 3.15
C ASN A 65 -17.89 -2.16 3.67
N THR A 66 -16.63 -2.15 4.11
CA THR A 66 -15.96 -0.93 4.58
C THR A 66 -15.85 0.10 3.47
N ASP A 67 -15.51 -0.33 2.25
CA ASP A 67 -15.38 0.54 1.09
C ASP A 67 -16.72 1.20 0.73
N ARG A 68 -17.79 0.43 0.71
CA ARG A 68 -19.17 0.94 0.46
C ARG A 68 -19.62 1.95 1.52
N LEU A 69 -19.33 1.65 2.79
CA LEU A 69 -19.64 2.58 3.88
C LEU A 69 -18.87 3.89 3.75
N THR A 70 -17.58 3.78 3.42
CA THR A 70 -16.71 4.94 3.19
C THR A 70 -17.20 5.75 1.99
N ASP A 71 -17.62 5.11 0.90
CA ASP A 71 -18.16 5.80 -0.28
C ASP A 71 -19.45 6.57 0.04
N ALA A 72 -20.34 5.99 0.85
CA ALA A 72 -21.54 6.68 1.32
C ALA A 72 -21.19 7.91 2.18
N TYR A 73 -20.18 7.79 3.04
CA TYR A 73 -19.69 8.91 3.84
C TYR A 73 -19.08 10.01 2.95
N ILE A 74 -18.25 9.64 1.97
CA ILE A 74 -17.62 10.56 1.02
C ILE A 74 -18.69 11.29 0.21
N LYS A 75 -19.75 10.61 -0.20
CA LYS A 75 -20.88 11.23 -0.90
C LYS A 75 -21.49 12.37 -0.07
N GLY A 76 -21.73 12.14 1.22
CA GLY A 76 -22.24 13.18 2.12
C GLY A 76 -21.30 14.38 2.26
N LEU A 77 -19.97 14.13 2.30
CA LEU A 77 -18.98 15.20 2.33
C LEU A 77 -18.96 16.01 1.03
N SER A 78 -19.09 15.32 -0.11
CA SER A 78 -19.12 15.97 -1.43
C SER A 78 -20.34 16.86 -1.60
N GLU A 79 -21.52 16.41 -1.12
CA GLU A 79 -22.77 17.20 -1.13
C GLU A 79 -22.67 18.48 -0.27
N LYS A 80 -21.78 18.49 0.72
CA LYS A 80 -21.45 19.66 1.54
C LYS A 80 -20.33 20.52 0.97
N GLY A 81 -19.81 20.19 -0.20
CA GLY A 81 -18.78 20.97 -0.89
C GLY A 81 -17.37 20.80 -0.35
N HIS A 82 -17.07 19.71 0.37
CA HIS A 82 -15.72 19.40 0.82
C HIS A 82 -14.88 18.78 -0.30
N SER A 83 -13.55 18.98 -0.24
CA SER A 83 -12.59 18.30 -1.10
C SER A 83 -12.19 16.97 -0.45
N VAL A 84 -12.31 15.86 -1.15
CA VAL A 84 -12.01 14.53 -0.58
C VAL A 84 -10.98 13.79 -1.42
N THR A 85 -9.94 13.31 -0.76
CA THR A 85 -8.92 12.42 -1.33
C THR A 85 -8.98 11.08 -0.61
N LYS A 86 -9.22 9.99 -1.34
CA LYS A 86 -9.27 8.61 -0.83
C LYS A 86 -8.00 7.87 -1.21
N VAL A 87 -7.39 7.18 -0.26
CA VAL A 87 -6.14 6.43 -0.46
C VAL A 87 -6.30 5.01 0.06
N TYR A 88 -5.95 4.03 -0.77
CA TYR A 88 -5.96 2.62 -0.41
C TYR A 88 -4.58 2.17 0.07
N LEU A 89 -4.43 1.99 1.38
CA LEU A 89 -3.15 1.62 2.00
C LEU A 89 -2.71 0.19 1.66
N GLY A 90 -3.66 -0.71 1.44
CA GLY A 90 -3.38 -2.13 1.17
C GLY A 90 -2.59 -2.39 -0.12
N SER A 91 -2.56 -1.44 -1.05
CA SER A 91 -1.75 -1.53 -2.28
C SER A 91 -0.42 -0.77 -2.21
N MET A 92 -0.14 -0.10 -1.08
CA MET A 92 1.07 0.70 -0.90
C MET A 92 2.18 -0.13 -0.22
N ARG A 93 3.41 0.12 -0.64
CA ARG A 93 4.60 -0.42 0.02
C ARG A 93 5.12 0.59 1.02
N MET A 94 4.89 0.35 2.30
CA MET A 94 5.34 1.20 3.37
C MET A 94 6.34 0.46 4.26
N ALA A 95 7.53 1.02 4.42
CA ALA A 95 8.53 0.54 5.35
C ALA A 95 8.38 1.27 6.68
N GLY A 96 8.59 0.55 7.78
CA GLY A 96 8.58 1.14 9.12
C GLY A 96 9.69 2.17 9.31
N CYS A 97 9.48 3.12 10.22
CA CYS A 97 10.51 4.08 10.60
C CYS A 97 11.74 3.37 11.19
N ARG A 98 12.93 3.66 10.67
CA ARG A 98 14.21 3.08 11.13
C ARG A 98 14.84 3.83 12.30
N GLY A 99 14.22 4.89 12.81
CA GLY A 99 14.79 5.71 13.89
C GLY A 99 16.10 6.42 13.56
N CYS A 100 16.42 6.59 12.28
CA CYS A 100 17.74 7.09 11.83
C CYS A 100 17.96 8.60 12.06
N GLY A 101 16.94 9.36 12.46
CA GLY A 101 17.00 10.79 12.73
C GLY A 101 17.33 11.69 11.52
N VAL A 102 17.37 11.15 10.30
CA VAL A 102 17.67 11.91 9.08
C VAL A 102 16.65 13.00 8.83
N CYS A 103 15.35 12.72 9.02
CA CYS A 103 14.27 13.69 8.82
C CYS A 103 14.43 14.93 9.71
N GLN A 104 14.92 14.79 10.95
CA GLN A 104 15.15 15.92 11.86
C GLN A 104 16.24 16.87 11.36
N ARG A 105 17.19 16.36 10.57
CA ARG A 105 18.34 17.11 10.05
C ARG A 105 18.16 17.56 8.61
N ASN A 106 17.23 16.96 7.88
CA ASN A 106 17.05 17.16 6.44
C ASN A 106 15.66 17.74 6.10
N GLY A 107 15.22 18.78 6.84
CA GLY A 107 13.99 19.51 6.54
C GLY A 107 12.75 18.62 6.50
N ASN A 108 12.60 17.70 7.46
CA ASN A 108 11.49 16.75 7.59
C ASN A 108 11.35 15.74 6.44
N ARG A 109 12.41 15.54 5.65
CA ARG A 109 12.41 14.53 4.57
C ARG A 109 12.91 13.19 5.09
N CYS A 110 12.11 12.15 4.91
CA CYS A 110 12.47 10.78 5.28
C CYS A 110 13.55 10.23 4.34
N ALA A 111 14.53 9.49 4.92
CA ALA A 111 15.55 8.78 4.14
C ALA A 111 15.02 7.50 3.48
N VAL A 112 13.90 6.96 4.00
CA VAL A 112 13.25 5.77 3.42
C VAL A 112 12.48 6.22 2.18
N GLN A 113 12.82 5.64 1.04
CA GLN A 113 12.15 5.89 -0.24
C GLN A 113 11.11 4.78 -0.45
N ASP A 114 9.89 5.07 -0.04
CA ASP A 114 8.72 4.18 -0.15
C ASP A 114 7.47 5.01 -0.51
N ASP A 115 6.32 4.35 -0.61
CA ASP A 115 5.07 5.01 -0.99
C ASP A 115 4.57 6.02 0.07
N MET A 116 5.13 6.00 1.27
CA MET A 116 4.85 6.98 2.30
C MET A 116 5.22 8.41 1.87
N GLN A 117 6.20 8.56 0.95
CA GLN A 117 6.59 9.86 0.40
C GLN A 117 5.43 10.60 -0.27
N GLN A 118 4.45 9.88 -0.82
CA GLN A 118 3.25 10.45 -1.44
C GLN A 118 2.22 10.90 -0.41
N LEU A 119 2.20 10.25 0.75
CA LEU A 119 1.24 10.57 1.80
C LEU A 119 1.63 11.82 2.59
N TYR A 120 2.92 12.10 2.76
CA TYR A 120 3.37 13.26 3.53
C TYR A 120 2.74 14.58 3.06
N PRO A 121 2.70 14.93 1.77
CA PRO A 121 2.05 16.17 1.32
C PRO A 121 0.54 16.14 1.52
N LEU A 122 -0.11 14.97 1.44
CA LEU A 122 -1.54 14.82 1.68
C LEU A 122 -1.89 15.05 3.15
N PHE A 123 -1.08 14.52 4.06
CA PHE A 123 -1.22 14.78 5.50
C PHE A 123 -1.02 16.26 5.84
N ALA A 124 -0.04 16.90 5.21
CA ALA A 124 0.22 18.33 5.44
C ALA A 124 -0.89 19.24 4.91
N ALA A 125 -1.61 18.80 3.87
CA ALA A 125 -2.66 19.57 3.21
C ALA A 125 -4.07 19.29 3.72
N CYS A 126 -4.28 18.22 4.51
CA CYS A 126 -5.61 17.87 4.98
C CYS A 126 -6.01 18.62 6.26
N ASP A 127 -7.27 19.03 6.33
CA ASP A 127 -7.89 19.59 7.54
C ASP A 127 -8.51 18.51 8.42
N THR A 128 -8.87 17.39 7.81
CA THR A 128 -9.53 16.25 8.48
C THR A 128 -9.00 14.95 7.94
N LEU A 129 -8.63 14.04 8.86
CA LEU A 129 -8.21 12.68 8.56
C LEU A 129 -9.29 11.68 8.96
N VAL A 130 -9.65 10.78 8.05
CA VAL A 130 -10.57 9.67 8.27
C VAL A 130 -9.83 8.37 8.03
N MET A 131 -9.91 7.45 8.98
CA MET A 131 -9.33 6.10 8.87
C MET A 131 -10.46 5.06 8.83
N ALA A 132 -10.46 4.18 7.81
CA ALA A 132 -11.48 3.17 7.56
C ALA A 132 -10.89 1.79 7.20
#